data_a5ad374ca0bfcc3a914100ae0b217fad
#
_entry.id   a5ad374ca0bfcc3a914100ae0b217fad
#
_cell.length_a   1.000
_cell.length_b   1.000
_cell.length_c   1.000
_cell.angle_alpha   90.00
_cell.angle_beta   90.00
_cell.angle_gamma   90.00
#
_symmetry.space_group_name_H-M   'P 1'
#
loop_
_entity.id
_entity.type
_entity.pdbx_description
1 polymer ?
#
loop_
_entity_poly.entity_id
_entity_poly.type
_entity_poly.pdbx_seq_one_letter_code
_entity_poly.pdbx_strand_id
1 'polypeptide(L)'
;MKSLFTIGYEQSTAGVFFDALTQAGVGLLVDVRAVAASRRPGFSKRQLAAGLDERGVGYVHLQKLGTPKEGRLAARSGHADEMLRIFERHLKTPEAQHELDELTALAKTSIARSSRPLCLLCYERDPAHCHRQRLADELHARLGLKVEHLFCAPV
;
A
#
# COMPACT_ATOMS: atom_id res chain seq x y z
N MET A 1 -20.52 1.85 5.46
CA MET A 1 -19.21 1.36 5.93
C MET A 1 -18.10 2.03 5.13
N LYS A 2 -17.11 2.56 5.82
CA LYS A 2 -15.98 3.22 5.15
C LYS A 2 -15.04 2.18 4.57
N SER A 3 -14.45 2.51 3.42
CA SER A 3 -13.56 1.59 2.70
C SER A 3 -12.10 1.96 2.87
N LEU A 4 -11.26 0.94 2.86
CA LEU A 4 -9.82 1.01 2.73
C LEU A 4 -9.46 0.32 1.43
N PHE A 5 -8.71 0.99 0.56
CA PHE A 5 -8.27 0.39 -0.68
C PHE A 5 -6.84 -0.10 -0.60
N THR A 6 -6.51 -1.08 -1.42
CA THR A 6 -5.13 -1.49 -1.69
C THR A 6 -4.92 -1.55 -3.20
N ILE A 7 -3.68 -1.36 -3.65
CA ILE A 7 -3.34 -1.41 -5.06
C ILE A 7 -1.90 -1.90 -5.24
N GLY A 8 -1.66 -2.69 -6.28
CA GLY A 8 -0.33 -3.06 -6.72
C GLY A 8 -0.11 -2.56 -8.14
N TYR A 9 1.10 -2.10 -8.44
CA TYR A 9 1.37 -1.51 -9.75
C TYR A 9 2.06 -2.47 -10.73
N GLU A 10 2.24 -3.72 -10.35
CA GLU A 10 2.81 -4.75 -11.22
C GLU A 10 2.07 -4.78 -12.55
N GLN A 11 2.80 -4.74 -13.65
CA GLN A 11 2.26 -4.77 -15.01
C GLN A 11 1.36 -3.58 -15.37
N SER A 12 1.45 -2.46 -14.65
CA SER A 12 0.67 -1.26 -14.96
C SER A 12 1.56 -0.14 -15.49
N THR A 13 0.97 0.76 -16.29
CA THR A 13 1.57 2.06 -16.56
C THR A 13 1.18 3.04 -15.48
N ALA A 14 1.93 4.14 -15.35
CA ALA A 14 1.59 5.20 -14.39
C ALA A 14 0.20 5.79 -14.68
N GLY A 15 -0.12 6.02 -15.94
CA GLY A 15 -1.43 6.57 -16.31
C GLY A 15 -2.60 5.71 -15.88
N VAL A 16 -2.54 4.41 -16.15
CA VAL A 16 -3.58 3.46 -15.76
C VAL A 16 -3.69 3.39 -14.24
N PHE A 17 -2.54 3.39 -13.54
CA PHE A 17 -2.48 3.37 -12.10
C PHE A 17 -3.17 4.60 -11.49
N PHE A 18 -2.83 5.80 -11.97
CA PHE A 18 -3.45 7.04 -11.48
C PHE A 18 -4.96 7.07 -11.75
N ASP A 19 -5.39 6.58 -12.92
CA ASP A 19 -6.81 6.52 -13.25
C ASP A 19 -7.57 5.62 -12.28
N ALA A 20 -7.00 4.47 -11.91
CA ALA A 20 -7.62 3.56 -10.95
C ALA A 20 -7.84 4.25 -9.59
N LEU A 21 -6.85 5.00 -9.11
CA LEU A 21 -6.95 5.75 -7.86
C LEU A 21 -8.00 6.85 -7.94
N THR A 22 -8.01 7.60 -9.03
CA THR A 22 -8.95 8.70 -9.24
C THR A 22 -10.38 8.20 -9.31
N GLN A 23 -10.63 7.12 -10.04
CA GLN A 23 -11.95 6.52 -10.18
C GLN A 23 -12.48 6.00 -8.85
N ALA A 24 -11.59 5.48 -7.99
CA ALA A 24 -11.97 5.02 -6.66
C ALA A 24 -12.13 6.17 -5.65
N GLY A 25 -11.76 7.38 -6.02
CA GLY A 25 -11.86 8.55 -5.14
C GLY A 25 -10.81 8.60 -4.05
N VAL A 26 -9.67 7.93 -4.24
CA VAL A 26 -8.60 7.88 -3.23
C VAL A 26 -8.05 9.27 -2.92
N GLY A 27 -7.95 9.59 -1.64
CA GLY A 27 -7.43 10.88 -1.18
C GLY A 27 -6.02 10.85 -0.65
N LEU A 28 -5.56 9.69 -0.18
CA LEU A 28 -4.21 9.50 0.37
C LEU A 28 -3.67 8.14 -0.05
N LEU A 29 -2.53 8.13 -0.71
CA LEU A 29 -1.81 6.90 -1.01
C LEU A 29 -0.72 6.70 0.03
N VAL A 30 -0.77 5.58 0.75
CA VAL A 30 0.25 5.19 1.72
C VAL A 30 1.13 4.12 1.08
N ASP A 31 2.37 4.48 0.82
CA ASP A 31 3.35 3.61 0.18
C ASP A 31 3.99 2.74 1.26
N VAL A 32 3.69 1.44 1.23
CA VAL A 32 4.22 0.49 2.22
C VAL A 32 5.34 -0.37 1.63
N ARG A 33 6.01 0.11 0.57
CA ARG A 33 7.19 -0.55 0.03
C ARG A 33 8.39 -0.31 0.94
N ALA A 34 9.21 -1.33 1.15
CA ALA A 34 10.47 -1.16 1.87
C ALA A 34 11.43 -0.26 1.08
N VAL A 35 11.40 -0.37 -0.25
CA VAL A 35 12.20 0.45 -1.16
C VAL A 35 11.25 1.14 -2.13
N ALA A 36 11.18 2.47 -2.06
CA ALA A 36 10.31 3.28 -2.91
C ALA A 36 11.03 3.71 -4.20
N ALA A 37 11.66 2.74 -4.85
CA ALA A 37 12.34 2.91 -6.12
C ALA A 37 11.85 1.84 -7.09
N SER A 38 11.71 2.20 -8.36
CA SER A 38 11.22 1.27 -9.37
C SER A 38 11.87 1.58 -10.71
N ARG A 39 12.14 0.53 -11.49
CA ARG A 39 12.58 0.67 -12.88
C ARG A 39 11.40 1.03 -13.79
N ARG A 40 10.18 0.78 -13.35
CA ARG A 40 8.99 1.14 -14.12
C ARG A 40 8.78 2.65 -14.04
N PRO A 41 8.66 3.35 -15.18
CA PRO A 41 8.53 4.82 -15.20
C PRO A 41 7.34 5.29 -14.35
N GLY A 42 7.58 6.32 -13.55
CA GLY A 42 6.53 6.97 -12.76
C GLY A 42 6.32 6.43 -11.36
N PHE A 43 6.98 5.32 -10.98
CA PHE A 43 6.72 4.65 -9.71
C PHE A 43 7.81 4.80 -8.65
N SER A 44 8.90 5.48 -8.94
CA SER A 44 9.85 5.87 -7.89
C SER A 44 9.25 7.00 -7.07
N LYS A 45 9.64 7.08 -5.80
CA LYS A 45 9.02 7.94 -4.79
C LYS A 45 8.72 9.36 -5.27
N ARG A 46 9.72 10.04 -5.85
CA ARG A 46 9.55 11.44 -6.29
C ARG A 46 8.56 11.57 -7.45
N GLN A 47 8.67 10.70 -8.43
CA GLN A 47 7.80 10.70 -9.60
C GLN A 47 6.37 10.37 -9.20
N LEU A 48 6.21 9.38 -8.33
CA LEU A 48 4.91 8.97 -7.82
C LEU A 48 4.24 10.09 -7.05
N ALA A 49 4.97 10.70 -6.11
CA ALA A 49 4.45 11.80 -5.29
C ALA A 49 4.03 12.99 -6.16
N ALA A 50 4.84 13.35 -7.16
CA ALA A 50 4.53 14.46 -8.07
C ALA A 50 3.27 14.17 -8.90
N GLY A 51 3.15 12.96 -9.44
CA GLY A 51 1.98 12.56 -10.23
C GLY A 51 0.70 12.55 -9.40
N LEU A 52 0.79 12.14 -8.15
CA LEU A 52 -0.35 12.15 -7.22
C LEU A 52 -0.74 13.58 -6.86
N ASP A 53 0.25 14.44 -6.60
CA ASP A 53 0.02 15.84 -6.25
C ASP A 53 -0.75 16.58 -7.35
N GLU A 54 -0.41 16.34 -8.61
CA GLU A 54 -1.14 16.90 -9.76
C GLU A 54 -2.63 16.53 -9.75
N ARG A 55 -2.99 15.44 -9.10
CA ARG A 55 -4.35 14.93 -9.05
C ARG A 55 -5.02 15.18 -7.69
N GLY A 56 -4.37 15.95 -6.83
CA GLY A 56 -4.89 16.25 -5.50
C GLY A 56 -4.92 15.06 -4.55
N VAL A 57 -4.05 14.07 -4.77
CA VAL A 57 -3.92 12.89 -3.92
C VAL A 57 -2.66 13.03 -3.06
N GLY A 58 -2.82 12.87 -1.75
CA GLY A 58 -1.68 12.90 -0.82
C GLY A 58 -0.82 11.65 -0.94
N TYR A 59 0.44 11.76 -0.49
CA TYR A 59 1.39 10.65 -0.53
C TYR A 59 2.18 10.60 0.77
N VAL A 60 2.26 9.42 1.38
CA VAL A 60 3.08 9.16 2.58
C VAL A 60 3.82 7.84 2.35
N HIS A 61 5.10 7.81 2.68
CA HIS A 61 5.90 6.58 2.61
C HIS A 61 6.19 6.07 4.03
N LEU A 62 5.65 4.91 4.37
CA LEU A 62 5.90 4.24 5.65
C LEU A 62 6.81 3.04 5.41
N GLN A 63 8.11 3.32 5.30
CA GLN A 63 9.13 2.36 4.91
C GLN A 63 9.21 1.14 5.84
N LYS A 64 9.02 1.34 7.14
CA LYS A 64 9.13 0.26 8.13
C LYS A 64 7.96 -0.73 8.05
N LEU A 65 6.94 -0.41 7.31
CA LEU A 65 5.85 -1.35 7.00
C LEU A 65 6.14 -2.18 5.75
N GLY A 66 7.30 -2.00 5.12
CA GLY A 66 7.71 -2.79 3.98
C GLY A 66 8.30 -4.14 4.39
N THR A 67 8.28 -5.08 3.46
CA THR A 67 8.84 -6.41 3.68
C THR A 67 10.37 -6.36 3.69
N PRO A 68 11.05 -6.98 4.67
CA PRO A 68 12.50 -7.08 4.66
C PRO A 68 13.03 -7.77 3.40
N LYS A 69 14.31 -7.57 3.10
CA LYS A 69 14.94 -8.09 1.88
C LYS A 69 14.72 -9.59 1.70
N GLU A 70 14.88 -10.38 2.76
CA GLU A 70 14.69 -11.84 2.70
C GLU A 70 13.27 -12.19 2.29
N GLY A 71 12.30 -11.44 2.79
CA GLY A 71 10.89 -11.63 2.44
C GLY A 71 10.60 -11.24 1.00
N ARG A 72 11.24 -10.16 0.51
CA ARG A 72 11.09 -9.77 -0.89
C ARG A 72 11.65 -10.82 -1.84
N LEU A 73 12.79 -11.42 -1.47
CA LEU A 73 13.38 -12.50 -2.25
C LEU A 73 12.48 -13.73 -2.25
N ALA A 74 11.89 -14.08 -1.10
CA ALA A 74 10.95 -15.19 -1.01
C ALA A 74 9.72 -14.96 -1.89
N ALA A 75 9.17 -13.76 -1.88
CA ALA A 75 8.02 -13.41 -2.73
C ALA A 75 8.34 -13.54 -4.22
N ARG A 76 9.51 -13.05 -4.64
CA ARG A 76 9.96 -13.15 -6.05
C ARG A 76 10.20 -14.58 -6.49
N SER A 77 10.55 -15.46 -5.55
CA SER A 77 10.79 -16.86 -5.83
C SER A 77 9.52 -17.71 -5.75
N GLY A 78 8.36 -17.09 -5.59
CA GLY A 78 7.08 -17.79 -5.51
C GLY A 78 6.78 -18.41 -4.15
N HIS A 79 7.49 -17.99 -3.09
CA HIS A 79 7.32 -18.51 -1.72
C HIS A 79 6.57 -17.50 -0.86
N ALA A 80 5.29 -17.27 -1.20
CA ALA A 80 4.45 -16.30 -0.50
C ALA A 80 4.30 -16.60 1.00
N ASP A 81 4.18 -17.90 1.37
CA ASP A 81 4.06 -18.28 2.78
C ASP A 81 5.30 -17.91 3.59
N GLU A 82 6.47 -18.10 3.02
CA GLU A 82 7.73 -17.72 3.67
C GLU A 82 7.84 -16.21 3.80
N MET A 83 7.46 -15.47 2.76
CA MET A 83 7.43 -14.00 2.80
C MET A 83 6.53 -13.52 3.93
N LEU A 84 5.34 -14.09 4.08
CA LEU A 84 4.41 -13.69 5.15
C LEU A 84 4.96 -14.00 6.54
N ARG A 85 5.65 -15.13 6.73
CA ARG A 85 6.28 -15.45 8.02
C ARG A 85 7.37 -14.44 8.37
N ILE A 86 8.17 -14.05 7.39
CA ILE A 86 9.23 -13.05 7.58
C ILE A 86 8.59 -11.69 7.90
N PHE A 87 7.56 -11.32 7.18
CA PHE A 87 6.85 -10.06 7.42
C PHE A 87 6.21 -10.02 8.80
N GLU A 88 5.58 -11.11 9.25
CA GLU A 88 4.96 -11.17 10.59
C GLU A 88 6.00 -10.93 11.70
N ARG A 89 7.20 -11.50 11.57
CA ARG A 89 8.27 -11.24 12.54
C ARG A 89 8.72 -9.78 12.49
N HIS A 90 8.85 -9.23 11.28
CA HIS A 90 9.22 -7.83 11.09
C HIS A 90 8.18 -6.88 11.70
N LEU A 91 6.91 -7.20 11.52
CA LEU A 91 5.81 -6.36 12.00
C LEU A 91 5.81 -6.24 13.52
N LYS A 92 6.39 -7.21 14.24
CA LYS A 92 6.51 -7.17 15.69
C LYS A 92 7.63 -6.26 16.20
N THR A 93 8.49 -5.75 15.32
CA THR A 93 9.57 -4.84 15.75
C THR A 93 8.98 -3.50 16.20
N PRO A 94 9.65 -2.79 17.14
CA PRO A 94 9.16 -1.50 17.61
C PRO A 94 9.00 -0.47 16.49
N GLU A 95 9.92 -0.46 15.53
CA GLU A 95 9.89 0.48 14.40
C GLU A 95 8.66 0.24 13.52
N ALA A 96 8.37 -1.02 13.21
CA ALA A 96 7.21 -1.38 12.41
C ALA A 96 5.91 -1.08 13.16
N GLN A 97 5.86 -1.39 14.47
CA GLN A 97 4.69 -1.09 15.29
C GLN A 97 4.42 0.41 15.37
N HIS A 98 5.47 1.23 15.47
CA HIS A 98 5.33 2.68 15.46
C HIS A 98 4.68 3.16 14.17
N GLU A 99 5.15 2.68 13.02
CA GLU A 99 4.56 3.06 11.72
C GLU A 99 3.16 2.47 11.51
N LEU A 100 2.88 1.31 12.08
CA LEU A 100 1.54 0.74 12.06
C LEU A 100 0.55 1.63 12.83
N ASP A 101 1.00 2.19 13.96
CA ASP A 101 0.19 3.15 14.72
C ASP A 101 0.00 4.45 13.93
N GLU A 102 1.03 4.92 13.23
CA GLU A 102 0.89 6.08 12.33
C GLU A 102 -0.13 5.81 11.22
N LEU A 103 -0.06 4.64 10.60
CA LEU A 103 -1.01 4.23 9.57
C LEU A 103 -2.44 4.21 10.11
N THR A 104 -2.61 3.66 11.32
CA THR A 104 -3.91 3.62 11.97
C THR A 104 -4.45 5.03 12.22
N ALA A 105 -3.60 5.95 12.67
CA ALA A 105 -3.98 7.34 12.89
C ALA A 105 -4.38 8.04 11.59
N LEU A 106 -3.64 7.81 10.50
CA LEU A 106 -3.99 8.35 9.18
C LEU A 106 -5.35 7.85 8.71
N ALA A 107 -5.62 6.57 8.90
CA ALA A 107 -6.90 5.98 8.51
C ALA A 107 -8.05 6.54 9.35
N LYS A 108 -7.86 6.74 10.66
CA LYS A 108 -8.85 7.38 11.53
C LYS A 108 -9.17 8.80 11.08
N THR A 109 -8.16 9.59 10.73
CA THR A 109 -8.33 10.95 10.25
C THR A 109 -9.14 10.97 8.95
N SER A 110 -8.86 10.05 8.04
CA SER A 110 -9.60 9.89 6.79
C SER A 110 -11.07 9.61 7.05
N ILE A 111 -11.39 8.72 8.00
CA ILE A 111 -12.78 8.41 8.37
C ILE A 111 -13.47 9.62 8.99
N ALA A 112 -12.81 10.26 9.98
CA ALA A 112 -13.43 11.33 10.78
C ALA A 112 -13.77 12.57 9.95
N ARG A 113 -12.98 12.86 8.93
CA ARG A 113 -13.19 14.03 8.07
C ARG A 113 -14.15 13.78 6.92
N SER A 114 -14.75 12.59 6.85
CA SER A 114 -15.54 12.16 5.70
C SER A 114 -14.79 12.39 4.39
N SER A 115 -13.48 12.37 4.47
CA SER A 115 -12.61 12.63 3.34
C SER A 115 -12.50 11.39 2.46
N ARG A 116 -11.78 11.55 1.38
CA ARG A 116 -11.57 10.48 0.42
C ARG A 116 -10.77 9.36 1.06
N PRO A 117 -11.05 8.10 0.66
CA PRO A 117 -10.43 6.95 1.31
C PRO A 117 -8.92 6.87 1.12
N LEU A 118 -8.29 6.11 2.03
CA LEU A 118 -6.87 5.80 2.01
C LEU A 118 -6.64 4.54 1.17
N CYS A 119 -5.51 4.47 0.48
CA CYS A 119 -5.10 3.31 -0.31
C CYS A 119 -3.68 2.90 0.04
N LEU A 120 -3.45 1.61 0.28
CA LEU A 120 -2.12 1.05 0.51
C LEU A 120 -1.50 0.63 -0.82
N LEU A 121 -0.26 1.01 -1.06
CA LEU A 121 0.48 0.68 -2.29
C LEU A 121 1.60 -0.31 -2.01
N CYS A 122 1.68 -1.34 -2.84
CA CYS A 122 2.85 -2.21 -2.95
C CYS A 122 3.09 -2.55 -4.43
N TYR A 123 4.04 -3.46 -4.70
CA TYR A 123 4.37 -3.83 -6.07
C TYR A 123 3.39 -4.85 -6.65
N GLU A 124 3.17 -5.98 -5.94
CA GLU A 124 2.44 -7.13 -6.47
C GLU A 124 1.00 -6.79 -6.81
N ARG A 125 0.56 -7.24 -7.98
CA ARG A 125 -0.82 -7.06 -8.43
C ARG A 125 -1.79 -7.88 -7.59
N ASP A 126 -1.42 -9.14 -7.28
CA ASP A 126 -2.24 -10.03 -6.46
C ASP A 126 -2.01 -9.75 -4.99
N PRO A 127 -3.04 -9.27 -4.24
CA PRO A 127 -2.88 -9.00 -2.82
C PRO A 127 -2.51 -10.24 -1.99
N ALA A 128 -2.87 -11.45 -2.44
CA ALA A 128 -2.51 -12.69 -1.76
C ALA A 128 -0.99 -12.93 -1.76
N HIS A 129 -0.26 -12.32 -2.68
CA HIS A 129 1.20 -12.44 -2.78
C HIS A 129 1.93 -11.22 -2.23
N CYS A 130 1.23 -10.36 -1.47
CA CYS A 130 1.78 -9.11 -0.98
C CYS A 130 1.45 -8.89 0.48
N HIS A 131 2.39 -8.28 1.20
CA HIS A 131 2.22 -7.94 2.61
C HIS A 131 1.14 -6.88 2.86
N ARG A 132 0.71 -6.14 1.84
CA ARG A 132 -0.35 -5.13 2.02
C ARG A 132 -1.67 -5.75 2.45
N GLN A 133 -1.94 -7.00 2.07
CA GLN A 133 -3.12 -7.73 2.54
C GLN A 133 -3.11 -7.85 4.06
N ARG A 134 -1.96 -8.21 4.63
CA ARG A 134 -1.81 -8.34 6.08
C ARG A 134 -2.03 -7.00 6.79
N LEU A 135 -1.50 -5.92 6.23
CA LEU A 135 -1.72 -4.57 6.78
C LEU A 135 -3.17 -4.15 6.68
N ALA A 136 -3.83 -4.45 5.57
CA ALA A 136 -5.26 -4.16 5.40
C ALA A 136 -6.11 -4.94 6.41
N ASP A 137 -5.78 -6.21 6.64
CA ASP A 137 -6.46 -7.04 7.64
C ASP A 137 -6.31 -6.43 9.04
N GLU A 138 -5.14 -5.90 9.34
CA GLU A 138 -4.89 -5.25 10.63
C GLU A 138 -5.75 -3.99 10.81
N LEU A 139 -5.87 -3.17 9.79
CA LEU A 139 -6.73 -1.98 9.83
C LEU A 139 -8.21 -2.34 9.90
N HIS A 140 -8.62 -3.41 9.21
CA HIS A 140 -9.97 -3.94 9.34
C HIS A 140 -10.26 -4.34 10.78
N ALA A 141 -9.34 -5.05 11.43
CA ALA A 141 -9.50 -5.49 12.80
C ALA A 141 -9.56 -4.30 13.78
N ARG A 142 -8.74 -3.28 13.56
CA ARG A 142 -8.65 -2.12 14.44
C ARG A 142 -9.80 -1.12 14.26
N LEU A 143 -10.25 -0.90 13.03
CA LEU A 143 -11.14 0.21 12.67
C LEU A 143 -12.46 -0.21 12.03
N GLY A 144 -12.64 -1.48 11.71
CA GLY A 144 -13.85 -1.96 11.05
C GLY A 144 -13.99 -1.51 9.59
N LEU A 145 -12.90 -1.11 8.94
CA LEU A 145 -12.92 -0.68 7.56
C LEU A 145 -13.16 -1.86 6.62
N LYS A 146 -13.96 -1.64 5.58
CA LYS A 146 -14.13 -2.62 4.51
C LYS A 146 -12.92 -2.55 3.58
N VAL A 147 -12.25 -3.67 3.36
CA VAL A 147 -11.08 -3.74 2.49
C VAL A 147 -11.52 -4.02 1.06
N GLU A 148 -11.05 -3.20 0.12
CA GLU A 148 -11.30 -3.38 -1.30
C GLU A 148 -9.98 -3.28 -2.05
N HIS A 149 -9.68 -4.29 -2.86
CA HIS A 149 -8.45 -4.33 -3.66
C HIS A 149 -8.70 -3.75 -5.04
N LEU A 150 -7.95 -2.71 -5.40
CA LEU A 150 -8.01 -2.12 -6.73
C LEU A 150 -7.04 -2.86 -7.65
N PHE A 151 -7.45 -3.06 -8.89
CA PHE A 151 -6.63 -3.69 -9.91
C PHE A 151 -6.49 -2.74 -11.09
N CYS A 152 -5.24 -2.52 -11.52
CA CYS A 152 -4.96 -1.79 -12.74
C CYS A 152 -5.15 -2.72 -13.94
N ALA A 153 -5.63 -2.18 -15.05
CA ALA A 153 -5.67 -2.97 -16.28
C ALA A 153 -4.24 -3.36 -16.67
N PRO A 154 -4.00 -4.61 -17.10
CA PRO A 154 -2.67 -5.02 -17.57
C PRO A 154 -2.27 -4.25 -18.82
N VAL A 155 -0.97 -4.03 -18.96
CA VAL A 155 -0.40 -3.38 -20.14
C VAL A 155 -0.20 -4.40 -21.24
#